data_f45f35745b1b2b1fb8f69b59069f4b57
#
_entry.id   f45f35745b1b2b1fb8f69b59069f4b57
#
_cell.length_a   1.000
_cell.length_b   1.000
_cell.length_c   1.000
_cell.angle_alpha   90.00
_cell.angle_beta   90.00
_cell.angle_gamma   90.00
#
_symmetry.space_group_name_H-M   'P 1'
#
loop_
_entity.id
_entity.type
_entity.pdbx_description
1 polymer ?
#
loop_
_entity_poly.entity_id
_entity_poly.type
_entity_poly.pdbx_seq_one_letter_code
_entity_poly.pdbx_strand_id
1 'polypeptide(L)'
;YSAVRFRGQKVNRSFLDKGITYLEFRNFDLNPFERIGISQTTMDTVHLLLLAFLWMDASENVDQSLAQGHVLNEKIALSHPLEPLPSETETQNITTALDQLVQHFGLGDYHQDLVKQVKDAFADPSQTLAAQLLPHIKDKSLADFALDKALAYHDYDWTAHYALKGYEEME
;
A
#
# COMPACT_ATOMS: atom_id res chain seq x y z
N TYR A 1 17.74 -3.69 1.56
CA TYR A 1 16.51 -4.10 0.86
C TYR A 1 15.78 -2.88 0.34
N SER A 2 15.44 -2.84 -0.95
CA SER A 2 14.56 -1.79 -1.48
C SER A 2 13.09 -2.17 -1.28
N ALA A 3 12.24 -1.20 -0.93
CA ALA A 3 10.79 -1.39 -0.78
C ALA A 3 10.13 -1.76 -2.11
N VAL A 4 10.66 -1.22 -3.21
CA VAL A 4 10.22 -1.51 -4.58
C VAL A 4 11.40 -2.01 -5.39
N ARG A 5 11.20 -3.05 -6.20
CA ARG A 5 12.23 -3.63 -7.07
C ARG A 5 11.77 -3.69 -8.51
N PHE A 6 12.61 -3.20 -9.41
CA PHE A 6 12.41 -3.35 -10.86
C PHE A 6 12.66 -4.79 -11.27
N ARG A 7 11.80 -5.33 -12.13
CA ARG A 7 11.84 -6.70 -12.62
C ARG A 7 11.70 -6.78 -14.14
N GLY A 8 12.12 -7.93 -14.68
CA GLY A 8 12.03 -8.26 -16.11
C GLY A 8 13.37 -8.33 -16.80
N GLN A 9 14.45 -7.78 -16.22
CA GLN A 9 15.79 -7.82 -16.79
C GLN A 9 16.76 -8.51 -15.83
N LYS A 10 17.71 -9.29 -16.40
CA LYS A 10 18.73 -10.00 -15.60
C LYS A 10 19.85 -9.08 -15.11
N VAL A 11 20.11 -8.00 -15.84
CA VAL A 11 21.18 -7.04 -15.56
C VAL A 11 20.57 -5.64 -15.47
N ASN A 12 20.91 -4.89 -14.40
CA ASN A 12 20.35 -3.54 -14.15
C ASN A 12 20.49 -2.59 -15.34
N ARG A 13 21.63 -2.59 -16.03
CA ARG A 13 21.87 -1.74 -17.20
C ARG A 13 20.86 -2.01 -18.33
N SER A 14 20.33 -3.22 -18.42
CA SER A 14 19.33 -3.57 -19.43
C SER A 14 17.97 -2.91 -19.20
N PHE A 15 17.69 -2.33 -18.02
CA PHE A 15 16.47 -1.56 -17.80
C PHE A 15 16.42 -0.27 -18.59
N LEU A 16 17.57 0.36 -18.88
CA LEU A 16 17.65 1.55 -19.70
C LEU A 16 17.30 1.25 -21.17
N ASP A 17 17.71 0.08 -21.66
CA ASP A 17 17.54 -0.28 -23.08
C ASP A 17 16.20 -1.00 -23.34
N LYS A 18 15.75 -1.82 -22.41
CA LYS A 18 14.62 -2.74 -22.57
C LYS A 18 13.41 -2.43 -21.71
N GLY A 19 13.55 -1.44 -20.82
CA GLY A 19 12.51 -1.03 -19.89
C GLY A 19 12.29 -2.01 -18.72
N ILE A 20 11.32 -1.66 -17.90
CA ILE A 20 10.89 -2.42 -16.72
C ILE A 20 9.64 -3.20 -17.11
N THR A 21 9.63 -4.51 -16.85
CA THR A 21 8.46 -5.35 -17.16
C THR A 21 7.40 -5.24 -16.07
N TYR A 22 7.82 -5.24 -14.79
CA TYR A 22 6.93 -5.07 -13.65
C TYR A 22 7.70 -4.56 -12.42
N LEU A 23 6.93 -4.05 -11.44
CA LEU A 23 7.43 -3.63 -10.14
C LEU A 23 7.05 -4.69 -9.10
N GLU A 24 8.02 -5.05 -8.26
CA GLU A 24 7.81 -5.93 -7.11
C GLU A 24 7.83 -5.08 -5.84
N PHE A 25 6.69 -5.00 -5.17
CA PHE A 25 6.56 -4.37 -3.85
C PHE A 25 6.92 -5.40 -2.78
N ARG A 26 7.74 -4.99 -1.81
CA ARG A 26 8.31 -5.88 -0.78
C ARG A 26 8.11 -5.37 0.64
N ASN A 27 7.29 -4.36 0.81
CA ASN A 27 7.07 -3.64 2.06
C ASN A 27 5.63 -3.72 2.58
N PHE A 28 4.80 -4.60 1.99
CA PHE A 28 3.46 -4.84 2.51
C PHE A 28 3.47 -6.02 3.47
N ASP A 29 3.00 -5.78 4.68
CA ASP A 29 2.67 -6.83 5.62
C ASP A 29 1.29 -7.42 5.30
N LEU A 30 1.02 -8.63 5.78
CA LEU A 30 -0.29 -9.23 5.69
C LEU A 30 -1.28 -8.44 6.54
N ASN A 31 -2.42 -8.08 5.93
CA ASN A 31 -3.53 -7.48 6.65
C ASN A 31 -4.40 -8.59 7.29
N PRO A 32 -4.39 -8.76 8.61
CA PRO A 32 -5.15 -9.82 9.26
C PRO A 32 -6.67 -9.57 9.28
N PHE A 33 -7.12 -8.38 8.88
CA PHE A 33 -8.55 -8.08 8.70
C PHE A 33 -9.08 -8.57 7.35
N GLU A 34 -8.18 -8.94 6.44
CA GLU A 34 -8.52 -9.44 5.11
C GLU A 34 -8.19 -10.93 5.00
N ARG A 35 -9.14 -11.73 4.50
CA ARG A 35 -8.99 -13.17 4.40
C ARG A 35 -7.80 -13.61 3.53
N ILE A 36 -7.52 -12.89 2.46
CA ILE A 36 -6.38 -13.16 1.56
C ILE A 36 -5.15 -12.30 1.90
N GLY A 37 -5.16 -11.60 3.05
CA GLY A 37 -4.03 -10.82 3.54
C GLY A 37 -3.83 -9.47 2.89
N ILE A 38 -4.63 -9.08 1.90
CA ILE A 38 -4.62 -7.77 1.25
C ILE A 38 -6.01 -7.45 0.72
N SER A 39 -6.44 -6.18 0.82
CA SER A 39 -7.71 -5.72 0.25
C SER A 39 -7.56 -5.29 -1.20
N GLN A 40 -8.66 -5.36 -1.97
CA GLN A 40 -8.73 -4.76 -3.30
C GLN A 40 -8.43 -3.26 -3.24
N THR A 41 -8.99 -2.56 -2.25
CA THR A 41 -8.75 -1.14 -2.01
C THR A 41 -7.25 -0.83 -1.86
N THR A 42 -6.51 -1.65 -1.11
CA THR A 42 -5.05 -1.47 -0.97
C THR A 42 -4.35 -1.61 -2.32
N MET A 43 -4.69 -2.62 -3.11
CA MET A 43 -4.08 -2.83 -4.44
C MET A 43 -4.37 -1.67 -5.39
N ASP A 44 -5.61 -1.20 -5.42
CA ASP A 44 -6.02 -0.09 -6.29
C ASP A 44 -5.42 1.25 -5.84
N THR A 45 -5.31 1.47 -4.52
CA THR A 45 -4.61 2.63 -3.96
C THR A 45 -3.13 2.65 -4.35
N VAL A 46 -2.44 1.50 -4.26
CA VAL A 46 -1.04 1.37 -4.68
C VAL A 46 -0.90 1.65 -6.17
N HIS A 47 -1.80 1.13 -7.00
CA HIS A 47 -1.80 1.42 -8.43
C HIS A 47 -1.99 2.93 -8.71
N LEU A 48 -2.93 3.57 -8.03
CA LEU A 48 -3.18 5.00 -8.17
C LEU A 48 -1.97 5.84 -7.70
N LEU A 49 -1.32 5.46 -6.60
CA LEU A 49 -0.09 6.10 -6.12
C LEU A 49 1.06 5.97 -7.14
N LEU A 50 1.22 4.81 -7.77
CA LEU A 50 2.22 4.63 -8.83
C LEU A 50 1.99 5.58 -10.01
N LEU A 51 0.74 5.73 -10.43
CA LEU A 51 0.38 6.66 -11.49
C LEU A 51 0.65 8.12 -11.06
N ALA A 52 0.37 8.46 -9.80
CA ALA A 52 0.68 9.78 -9.26
C ALA A 52 2.19 10.05 -9.23
N PHE A 53 3.02 9.07 -8.85
CA PHE A 53 4.50 9.21 -8.91
C PHE A 53 5.02 9.38 -10.34
N LEU A 54 4.38 8.76 -11.34
CA LEU A 54 4.71 9.00 -12.74
C LEU A 54 4.23 10.37 -13.25
N TRP A 55 3.21 10.93 -12.62
CA TRP A 55 2.66 12.25 -12.92
C TRP A 55 3.49 13.39 -12.33
N MET A 56 4.14 13.15 -11.18
CA MET A 56 4.97 14.14 -10.50
C MET A 56 6.26 14.40 -11.27
N ASP A 57 6.74 15.63 -11.21
CA ASP A 57 8.04 15.98 -11.77
C ASP A 57 9.18 15.24 -11.07
N ALA A 58 10.14 14.78 -11.85
CA ALA A 58 11.33 14.15 -11.31
C ALA A 58 12.18 15.17 -10.54
N SER A 59 12.77 14.74 -9.43
CA SER A 59 13.70 15.58 -8.67
C SER A 59 14.94 15.91 -9.51
N GLU A 60 15.37 17.17 -9.47
CA GLU A 60 16.64 17.60 -10.10
C GLU A 60 17.86 16.98 -9.40
N ASN A 61 17.75 16.67 -8.11
CA ASN A 61 18.81 16.03 -7.32
C ASN A 61 18.34 14.69 -6.76
N VAL A 62 18.49 13.64 -7.56
CA VAL A 62 18.04 12.28 -7.21
C VAL A 62 18.73 11.73 -5.96
N ASP A 63 20.04 11.95 -5.80
CA ASP A 63 20.80 11.43 -4.66
C ASP A 63 20.34 12.07 -3.35
N GLN A 64 20.08 13.37 -3.36
CA GLN A 64 19.54 14.07 -2.19
C GLN A 64 18.12 13.59 -1.85
N SER A 65 17.27 13.42 -2.86
CA SER A 65 15.90 12.92 -2.65
C SER A 65 15.88 11.50 -2.10
N LEU A 66 16.77 10.63 -2.59
CA LEU A 66 16.93 9.28 -2.04
C LEU A 66 17.39 9.29 -0.59
N ALA A 67 18.37 10.12 -0.26
CA ALA A 67 18.86 10.23 1.12
C ALA A 67 17.76 10.73 2.07
N GLN A 68 16.98 11.73 1.66
CA GLN A 68 15.84 12.23 2.43
C GLN A 68 14.76 11.17 2.58
N GLY A 69 14.43 10.44 1.51
CA GLY A 69 13.47 9.34 1.52
C GLY A 69 13.88 8.23 2.51
N HIS A 70 15.16 7.88 2.58
CA HIS A 70 15.65 6.91 3.57
C HIS A 70 15.46 7.39 5.00
N VAL A 71 15.78 8.66 5.29
CA VAL A 71 15.59 9.25 6.63
C VAL A 71 14.12 9.27 7.01
N LEU A 72 13.22 9.66 6.09
CA LEU A 72 11.78 9.66 6.35
C LEU A 72 11.24 8.24 6.58
N ASN A 73 11.67 7.28 5.77
CA ASN A 73 11.27 5.89 5.92
C ASN A 73 11.69 5.31 7.27
N GLU A 74 12.92 5.57 7.71
CA GLU A 74 13.41 5.14 9.03
C GLU A 74 12.60 5.80 10.15
N LYS A 75 12.35 7.10 10.05
CA LYS A 75 11.55 7.84 11.04
C LYS A 75 10.14 7.29 11.15
N ILE A 76 9.46 7.00 10.04
CA ILE A 76 8.12 6.41 10.03
C ILE A 76 8.15 5.01 10.65
N ALA A 77 9.13 4.18 10.28
CA ALA A 77 9.24 2.81 10.78
C ALA A 77 9.45 2.74 12.31
N LEU A 78 10.04 3.77 12.91
CA LEU A 78 10.29 3.87 14.35
C LEU A 78 9.22 4.67 15.10
N SER A 79 8.29 5.31 14.41
CA SER A 79 7.22 6.11 15.02
C SER A 79 6.12 5.23 15.59
N HIS A 80 5.46 5.71 16.65
CA HIS A 80 4.25 5.06 17.14
C HIS A 80 3.11 5.20 16.11
N PRO A 81 2.28 4.17 15.88
CA PRO A 81 1.22 4.18 14.86
C PRO A 81 0.21 5.33 14.94
N LEU A 82 0.08 5.96 16.10
CA LEU A 82 -0.81 7.13 16.29
C LEU A 82 -0.08 8.48 16.19
N GLU A 83 1.23 8.47 15.92
CA GLU A 83 1.96 9.73 15.69
C GLU A 83 1.65 10.31 14.31
N PRO A 84 1.59 11.65 14.19
CA PRO A 84 1.45 12.30 12.88
C PRO A 84 2.61 11.96 11.95
N LEU A 85 2.35 11.97 10.65
CA LEU A 85 3.40 11.77 9.65
C LEU A 85 4.49 12.85 9.77
N PRO A 86 5.76 12.49 9.60
CA PRO A 86 6.89 13.37 9.87
C PRO A 86 7.15 14.45 8.81
N SER A 87 6.39 14.46 7.70
CA SER A 87 6.57 15.43 6.61
C SER A 87 5.23 15.88 6.03
N GLU A 88 4.84 17.09 6.35
CA GLU A 88 3.68 17.76 5.75
C GLU A 88 3.88 18.03 4.24
N THR A 89 5.10 18.40 3.85
CA THR A 89 5.44 18.72 2.46
C THR A 89 5.23 17.50 1.55
N GLU A 90 5.77 16.35 1.94
CA GLU A 90 5.62 15.12 1.14
C GLU A 90 4.17 14.66 1.08
N THR A 91 3.44 14.78 2.19
CA THR A 91 2.01 14.48 2.26
C THR A 91 1.21 15.36 1.30
N GLN A 92 1.49 16.66 1.27
CA GLN A 92 0.84 17.62 0.35
C GLN A 92 1.20 17.35 -1.11
N ASN A 93 2.46 17.06 -1.42
CA ASN A 93 2.90 16.74 -2.78
C ASN A 93 2.15 15.52 -3.32
N ILE A 94 2.08 14.44 -2.54
CA ILE A 94 1.40 13.20 -2.93
C ILE A 94 -0.10 13.44 -3.12
N THR A 95 -0.76 14.10 -2.16
CA THR A 95 -2.20 14.35 -2.25
C THR A 95 -2.58 15.29 -3.38
N THR A 96 -1.75 16.29 -3.66
CA THR A 96 -1.92 17.18 -4.80
C THR A 96 -1.78 16.43 -6.12
N ALA A 97 -0.78 15.56 -6.25
CA ALA A 97 -0.59 14.74 -7.46
C ALA A 97 -1.76 13.79 -7.69
N LEU A 98 -2.29 13.17 -6.62
CA LEU A 98 -3.47 12.31 -6.69
C LEU A 98 -4.72 13.08 -7.17
N ASP A 99 -4.96 14.26 -6.63
CA ASP A 99 -6.10 15.11 -7.05
C ASP A 99 -5.98 15.51 -8.53
N GLN A 100 -4.80 15.96 -8.93
CA GLN A 100 -4.53 16.35 -10.31
C GLN A 100 -4.73 15.17 -11.27
N LEU A 101 -4.25 13.99 -10.90
CA LEU A 101 -4.41 12.79 -11.70
C LEU A 101 -5.89 12.44 -11.90
N VAL A 102 -6.66 12.38 -10.79
CA VAL A 102 -8.08 12.05 -10.83
C VAL A 102 -8.86 13.07 -11.67
N GLN A 103 -8.56 14.36 -11.51
CA GLN A 103 -9.20 15.43 -12.26
C GLN A 103 -8.83 15.40 -13.74
N HIS A 104 -7.53 15.25 -14.07
CA HIS A 104 -7.05 15.28 -15.46
C HIS A 104 -7.62 14.15 -16.29
N PHE A 105 -7.70 12.95 -15.73
CA PHE A 105 -8.23 11.77 -16.43
C PHE A 105 -9.74 11.57 -16.26
N GLY A 106 -10.42 12.45 -15.52
CA GLY A 106 -11.85 12.33 -15.28
C GLY A 106 -12.25 11.03 -14.59
N LEU A 107 -11.43 10.55 -13.65
CA LEU A 107 -11.68 9.30 -12.94
C LEU A 107 -12.92 9.43 -12.04
N GLY A 108 -13.77 8.38 -12.04
CA GLY A 108 -15.05 8.38 -11.34
C GLY A 108 -14.94 8.30 -9.81
N ASP A 109 -16.12 8.27 -9.17
CA ASP A 109 -16.30 8.34 -7.72
C ASP A 109 -15.43 7.33 -6.95
N TYR A 110 -15.29 6.12 -7.46
CA TYR A 110 -14.43 5.10 -6.84
C TYR A 110 -12.99 5.58 -6.62
N HIS A 111 -12.37 6.22 -7.62
CA HIS A 111 -11.01 6.73 -7.47
C HIS A 111 -10.94 7.97 -6.58
N GLN A 112 -11.98 8.79 -6.58
CA GLN A 112 -12.11 9.92 -5.66
C GLN A 112 -12.18 9.42 -4.20
N ASP A 113 -12.92 8.34 -3.95
CA ASP A 113 -12.98 7.70 -2.64
C ASP A 113 -11.62 7.11 -2.20
N LEU A 114 -10.85 6.51 -3.11
CA LEU A 114 -9.49 6.07 -2.81
C LEU A 114 -8.58 7.24 -2.40
N VAL A 115 -8.62 8.35 -3.14
CA VAL A 115 -7.85 9.55 -2.79
C VAL A 115 -8.29 10.10 -1.44
N LYS A 116 -9.60 10.13 -1.18
CA LYS A 116 -10.12 10.56 0.11
C LYS A 116 -9.60 9.69 1.25
N GLN A 117 -9.59 8.36 1.11
CA GLN A 117 -9.06 7.44 2.12
C GLN A 117 -7.56 7.69 2.40
N VAL A 118 -6.75 7.94 1.37
CA VAL A 118 -5.34 8.32 1.54
C VAL A 118 -5.20 9.61 2.35
N LYS A 119 -6.00 10.64 2.01
CA LYS A 119 -6.00 11.92 2.73
C LYS A 119 -6.43 11.78 4.18
N ASP A 120 -7.49 11.02 4.42
CA ASP A 120 -8.02 10.75 5.76
C ASP A 120 -6.95 10.03 6.62
N ALA A 121 -6.26 9.03 6.07
CA ALA A 121 -5.18 8.32 6.76
C ALA A 121 -3.95 9.21 7.03
N PHE A 122 -3.66 10.18 6.16
CA PHE A 122 -2.61 11.16 6.39
C PHE A 122 -2.99 12.19 7.46
N ALA A 123 -4.25 12.59 7.50
CA ALA A 123 -4.75 13.57 8.47
C ALA A 123 -4.98 12.96 9.86
N ASP A 124 -5.41 11.71 9.91
CA ASP A 124 -5.72 10.98 11.14
C ASP A 124 -5.02 9.61 11.16
N PRO A 125 -3.89 9.49 11.84
CA PRO A 125 -3.15 8.23 11.95
C PRO A 125 -3.97 7.06 12.48
N SER A 126 -5.06 7.29 13.22
CA SER A 126 -5.94 6.24 13.73
C SER A 126 -6.64 5.45 12.60
N GLN A 127 -6.73 6.02 11.41
CA GLN A 127 -7.29 5.38 10.21
C GLN A 127 -6.33 4.36 9.58
N THR A 128 -5.06 4.37 9.99
CA THR A 128 -4.07 3.44 9.43
C THR A 128 -4.26 2.01 9.94
N LEU A 129 -3.88 1.02 9.12
CA LEU A 129 -3.92 -0.39 9.51
C LEU A 129 -3.07 -0.65 10.77
N ALA A 130 -1.90 -0.02 10.87
CA ALA A 130 -1.02 -0.15 12.02
C ALA A 130 -1.71 0.31 13.33
N ALA A 131 -2.43 1.44 13.28
CA ALA A 131 -3.19 1.94 14.44
C ALA A 131 -4.36 1.03 14.80
N GLN A 132 -5.07 0.49 13.79
CA GLN A 132 -6.17 -0.45 14.00
C GLN A 132 -5.72 -1.77 14.66
N LEU A 133 -4.46 -2.15 14.52
CA LEU A 133 -3.90 -3.35 15.16
C LEU A 133 -3.57 -3.13 16.65
N LEU A 134 -3.35 -1.89 17.11
CA LEU A 134 -2.94 -1.60 18.49
C LEU A 134 -3.85 -2.23 19.56
N PRO A 135 -5.20 -2.15 19.47
CA PRO A 135 -6.08 -2.74 20.48
C PRO A 135 -5.97 -4.27 20.58
N HIS A 136 -5.41 -4.93 19.57
CA HIS A 136 -5.26 -6.38 19.50
C HIS A 136 -3.93 -6.88 20.05
N ILE A 137 -3.01 -5.98 20.41
CA ILE A 137 -1.72 -6.33 21.02
C ILE A 137 -1.95 -6.70 22.49
N LYS A 138 -1.65 -7.96 22.84
CA LYS A 138 -1.65 -8.45 24.21
C LYS A 138 -0.24 -8.93 24.57
N ASP A 139 0.25 -8.51 25.74
CA ASP A 139 1.59 -8.89 26.21
C ASP A 139 2.70 -8.67 25.16
N LYS A 140 2.63 -7.56 24.42
CA LYS A 140 3.53 -7.20 23.31
C LYS A 140 3.49 -8.17 22.12
N SER A 141 2.39 -8.91 21.93
CA SER A 141 2.21 -9.90 20.88
C SER A 141 0.87 -9.73 20.16
N LEU A 142 0.87 -10.00 18.86
CA LEU A 142 -0.33 -10.15 18.01
C LEU A 142 -0.66 -11.62 17.75
N ALA A 143 0.08 -12.58 18.34
CA ALA A 143 -0.01 -13.99 17.98
C ALA A 143 -1.41 -14.57 18.18
N ASP A 144 -2.04 -14.30 19.32
CA ASP A 144 -3.39 -14.81 19.60
C ASP A 144 -4.41 -14.26 18.63
N PHE A 145 -4.38 -12.94 18.37
CA PHE A 145 -5.26 -12.30 17.40
C PHE A 145 -5.07 -12.87 15.98
N ALA A 146 -3.82 -13.04 15.55
CA ALA A 146 -3.52 -13.60 14.25
C ALA A 146 -3.98 -15.05 14.12
N LEU A 147 -3.82 -15.86 15.18
CA LEU A 147 -4.29 -17.25 15.21
C LEU A 147 -5.81 -17.33 15.16
N ASP A 148 -6.52 -16.50 15.94
CA ASP A 148 -7.99 -16.46 15.94
C ASP A 148 -8.51 -16.11 14.55
N LYS A 149 -7.90 -15.13 13.88
CA LYS A 149 -8.25 -14.76 12.51
C LYS A 149 -7.96 -15.89 11.52
N ALA A 150 -6.78 -16.52 11.62
CA ALA A 150 -6.40 -17.62 10.74
C ALA A 150 -7.37 -18.82 10.87
N LEU A 151 -7.77 -19.17 12.08
CA LEU A 151 -8.75 -20.23 12.33
C LEU A 151 -10.13 -19.86 11.75
N ALA A 152 -10.60 -18.64 11.98
CA ALA A 152 -11.88 -18.19 11.45
C ALA A 152 -11.89 -18.19 9.89
N TYR A 153 -10.80 -17.79 9.25
CA TYR A 153 -10.67 -17.81 7.80
C TYR A 153 -10.56 -19.24 7.26
N HIS A 154 -9.82 -20.11 7.95
CA HIS A 154 -9.75 -21.53 7.61
C HIS A 154 -11.13 -22.18 7.65
N ASP A 155 -11.90 -21.98 8.73
CA ASP A 155 -13.24 -22.55 8.88
C ASP A 155 -14.19 -22.03 7.78
N TYR A 156 -14.11 -20.73 7.46
CA TYR A 156 -14.87 -20.16 6.36
C TYR A 156 -14.49 -20.79 5.03
N ASP A 157 -13.19 -20.90 4.73
CA ASP A 157 -12.70 -21.47 3.47
C ASP A 157 -13.04 -22.95 3.32
N TRP A 158 -13.09 -23.68 4.44
CA TRP A 158 -13.42 -25.09 4.44
C TRP A 158 -14.92 -25.36 4.29
N THR A 159 -15.76 -24.44 4.73
CA THR A 159 -17.23 -24.59 4.75
C THR A 159 -17.94 -23.85 3.63
N ALA A 160 -17.35 -22.78 3.11
CA ALA A 160 -17.94 -21.99 2.04
C ALA A 160 -17.76 -22.65 0.69
N HIS A 161 -18.86 -22.82 -0.04
CA HIS A 161 -18.82 -23.20 -1.44
C HIS A 161 -18.46 -21.97 -2.28
N TYR A 162 -17.23 -21.93 -2.81
CA TYR A 162 -16.83 -20.90 -3.73
C TYR A 162 -17.20 -21.26 -5.15
N ALA A 163 -18.10 -20.49 -5.73
CA ALA A 163 -18.18 -20.42 -7.17
C ALA A 163 -17.00 -19.56 -7.67
N LEU A 164 -15.97 -20.19 -8.20
CA LEU A 164 -14.95 -19.47 -8.94
C LEU A 164 -15.57 -18.95 -10.21
N LYS A 165 -15.46 -17.66 -10.49
CA LYS A 165 -15.97 -17.04 -11.70
C LYS A 165 -15.49 -17.79 -12.94
N GLY A 166 -16.43 -18.34 -13.72
CA GLY A 166 -16.16 -19.21 -14.88
C GLY A 166 -16.18 -20.71 -14.60
N TYR A 167 -16.48 -21.11 -13.34
CA TYR A 167 -16.60 -22.51 -12.91
C TYR A 167 -17.90 -22.76 -12.12
N GLU A 168 -18.86 -21.84 -12.25
CA GLU A 168 -20.11 -21.86 -11.48
C GLU A 168 -21.02 -23.06 -11.80
N GLU A 169 -20.77 -23.78 -12.90
CA GLU A 169 -21.61 -24.90 -13.41
C GLU A 169 -20.91 -26.27 -13.37
N MET A 170 -19.77 -26.38 -12.64
CA MET A 170 -19.12 -27.69 -12.45
C MET A 170 -19.69 -28.38 -11.21
N GLU A 171 -20.94 -28.84 -11.29
CA GLU A 171 -21.53 -29.85 -10.39
C GLU A 171 -21.20 -31.27 -10.86
#